data_30038009cd26f1e4bb965c0ccdca4fdb
#
_entry.id   30038009cd26f1e4bb965c0ccdca4fdb
#
_cell.length_a   1.000
_cell.length_b   1.000
_cell.length_c   1.000
_cell.angle_alpha   90.00
_cell.angle_beta   90.00
_cell.angle_gamma   90.00
#
_symmetry.space_group_name_H-M   'P 1'
#
loop_
_entity.id
_entity.type
_entity.pdbx_description
1 polymer ?
#
loop_
_entity_poly.entity_id
_entity_poly.type
_entity_poly.pdbx_seq_one_letter_code
_entity_poly.pdbx_strand_id
1 'polypeptide(L)'
;MDYKLCILVGKGKCQSFELSPGKEHTVGRHSENDIQITDNNVSRNHFKIQIRRNKYFITDLNSKNGTFAGGKDLRPGIATEVKEGSPIVIGMTILGLGEICESCLKPFLVSAGFNSELSEEEEDIDFRVMSIKKNLEFIYNITNSLMKSKDLEEISNKLLNNIFDLLKRIDRCVIVFINHQTGEVDNIIYRSRTPVDDPKKVYNRELVEQAMIMNKPVMVKDSDNFGDLDDKITESLHLMKIRSAMCVPIVGCYGARAAIYVDSLKRPNGFRTSDAALLKDISGLAALAMDNLSLQNSCGPG
;
A
#
# COMPACT_ATOMS: atom_id res chain seq x y z
N MET A 1 23.99 -9.53 9.09
CA MET A 1 23.07 -8.74 8.27
C MET A 1 23.46 -8.97 6.83
N ASP A 2 22.59 -9.54 6.06
CA ASP A 2 22.84 -9.82 4.65
C ASP A 2 22.31 -8.65 3.84
N TYR A 3 23.21 -7.90 3.23
CA TYR A 3 22.82 -6.78 2.38
C TYR A 3 22.47 -7.29 0.99
N LYS A 4 21.23 -7.08 0.57
CA LYS A 4 20.73 -7.58 -0.72
C LYS A 4 20.02 -6.49 -1.50
N LEU A 5 20.11 -6.59 -2.82
CA LEU A 5 19.25 -5.86 -3.77
C LEU A 5 18.43 -6.91 -4.53
N CYS A 6 17.11 -6.80 -4.50
CA CYS A 6 16.21 -7.78 -5.11
C CYS A 6 15.41 -7.15 -6.23
N ILE A 7 15.16 -7.87 -7.33
CA ILE A 7 14.22 -7.43 -8.37
C ILE A 7 12.80 -7.85 -7.95
N LEU A 8 11.96 -6.89 -7.66
CA LEU A 8 10.57 -7.12 -7.25
C LEU A 8 9.61 -7.12 -8.44
N VAL A 9 9.86 -6.24 -9.42
CA VAL A 9 9.09 -6.12 -10.67
C VAL A 9 10.07 -5.90 -11.83
N GLY A 10 9.80 -6.52 -12.97
CA GLY A 10 10.62 -6.41 -14.18
C GLY A 10 11.19 -7.75 -14.62
N LYS A 11 11.98 -7.73 -15.70
CA LYS A 11 12.70 -8.91 -16.18
C LYS A 11 13.72 -9.36 -15.12
N GLY A 12 13.71 -10.63 -14.77
CA GLY A 12 14.52 -11.16 -13.67
C GLY A 12 13.87 -11.08 -12.29
N LYS A 13 12.54 -10.92 -12.22
CA LYS A 13 11.77 -10.97 -10.96
C LYS A 13 12.21 -12.13 -10.07
N CYS A 14 12.34 -11.87 -8.78
CA CYS A 14 12.85 -12.78 -7.75
C CYS A 14 14.37 -13.00 -7.76
N GLN A 15 15.14 -12.38 -8.66
CA GLN A 15 16.60 -12.39 -8.54
C GLN A 15 17.03 -11.47 -7.39
N SER A 16 17.98 -11.93 -6.61
CA SER A 16 18.63 -11.16 -5.55
C SER A 16 20.14 -11.11 -5.77
N PHE A 17 20.73 -9.97 -5.44
CA PHE A 17 22.15 -9.72 -5.56
C PHE A 17 22.73 -9.35 -4.20
N GLU A 18 23.77 -10.05 -3.78
CA GLU A 18 24.47 -9.73 -2.54
C GLU A 18 25.31 -8.47 -2.70
N LEU A 19 25.23 -7.61 -1.68
CA LEU A 19 25.98 -6.37 -1.64
C LEU A 19 27.06 -6.45 -0.55
N SER A 20 28.32 -6.25 -0.93
CA SER A 20 29.44 -6.28 0.00
C SER A 20 29.63 -4.91 0.68
N PRO A 21 29.67 -4.83 2.02
CA PRO A 21 29.98 -3.59 2.72
C PRO A 21 31.32 -2.99 2.28
N GLY A 22 31.37 -1.69 2.11
CA GLY A 22 32.57 -0.96 1.67
C GLY A 22 32.84 -0.99 0.16
N LYS A 23 32.20 -1.89 -0.60
CA LYS A 23 32.28 -1.94 -2.07
C LYS A 23 31.20 -1.05 -2.68
N GLU A 24 31.53 -0.38 -3.79
CA GLU A 24 30.52 0.23 -4.68
C GLU A 24 30.05 -0.84 -5.68
N HIS A 25 28.75 -0.96 -5.86
CA HIS A 25 28.14 -1.81 -6.88
C HIS A 25 27.42 -0.93 -7.88
N THR A 26 27.74 -1.11 -9.16
CA THR A 26 27.10 -0.42 -10.28
C THR A 26 25.88 -1.18 -10.74
N VAL A 27 24.81 -0.44 -11.06
CA VAL A 27 23.53 -1.00 -11.53
C VAL A 27 23.12 -0.28 -12.81
N GLY A 28 22.75 -1.06 -13.82
CA GLY A 28 22.34 -0.51 -15.09
C GLY A 28 22.08 -1.56 -16.15
N ARG A 29 21.71 -1.12 -17.36
CA ARG A 29 21.36 -2.02 -18.47
C ARG A 29 22.59 -2.67 -19.13
N HIS A 30 23.76 -2.04 -19.07
CA HIS A 30 24.96 -2.57 -19.68
C HIS A 30 25.52 -3.77 -18.92
N SER A 31 26.06 -4.76 -19.64
CA SER A 31 26.60 -5.99 -19.05
C SER A 31 27.85 -5.80 -18.20
N GLU A 32 28.52 -4.64 -18.31
CA GLU A 32 29.69 -4.29 -17.49
C GLU A 32 29.33 -3.81 -16.07
N ASN A 33 28.04 -3.59 -15.76
CA ASN A 33 27.65 -3.30 -14.39
C ASN A 33 27.76 -4.54 -13.51
N ASP A 34 28.07 -4.34 -12.21
CA ASP A 34 28.05 -5.42 -11.23
C ASP A 34 26.65 -6.08 -11.17
N ILE A 35 25.59 -5.30 -11.39
CA ILE A 35 24.21 -5.75 -11.45
C ILE A 35 23.55 -5.26 -12.74
N GLN A 36 23.30 -6.20 -13.65
CA GLN A 36 22.65 -5.90 -14.91
C GLN A 36 21.13 -5.98 -14.78
N ILE A 37 20.44 -4.91 -15.24
CA ILE A 37 18.98 -4.84 -15.31
C ILE A 37 18.53 -4.83 -16.76
N THR A 38 17.82 -5.86 -17.18
CA THR A 38 17.33 -6.01 -18.56
C THR A 38 16.03 -5.23 -18.78
N ASP A 39 16.15 -3.91 -18.87
CA ASP A 39 15.05 -2.98 -19.09
C ASP A 39 15.52 -1.84 -20.00
N ASN A 40 14.83 -1.61 -21.11
CA ASN A 40 15.20 -0.59 -22.11
C ASN A 40 15.09 0.84 -21.56
N ASN A 41 14.28 1.06 -20.53
CA ASN A 41 14.11 2.34 -19.86
C ASN A 41 15.16 2.58 -18.76
N VAL A 42 16.02 1.60 -18.49
CA VAL A 42 17.17 1.74 -17.59
C VAL A 42 18.39 2.20 -18.38
N SER A 43 19.10 3.21 -17.88
CA SER A 43 20.33 3.70 -18.48
C SER A 43 21.45 2.66 -18.47
N ARG A 44 22.41 2.75 -19.39
CA ARG A 44 23.56 1.82 -19.46
C ARG A 44 24.24 1.71 -18.10
N ASN A 45 24.61 2.84 -17.51
CA ASN A 45 25.02 2.99 -16.11
C ASN A 45 23.95 3.87 -15.45
N HIS A 46 23.14 3.31 -14.54
CA HIS A 46 21.98 4.02 -14.03
C HIS A 46 22.25 4.63 -12.66
N PHE A 47 22.62 3.81 -11.72
CA PHE A 47 23.00 4.26 -10.38
C PHE A 47 24.11 3.37 -9.80
N LYS A 48 24.71 3.83 -8.73
CA LYS A 48 25.59 3.01 -7.88
C LYS A 48 25.07 2.94 -6.47
N ILE A 49 25.29 1.80 -5.82
CA ILE A 49 24.92 1.54 -4.44
C ILE A 49 26.14 1.17 -3.62
N GLN A 50 26.21 1.72 -2.41
CA GLN A 50 27.28 1.43 -1.47
C GLN A 50 26.71 1.30 -0.04
N ILE A 51 27.27 0.37 0.74
CA ILE A 51 26.95 0.22 2.14
C ILE A 51 28.05 0.89 2.97
N ARG A 52 27.66 1.88 3.77
CA ARG A 52 28.54 2.63 4.69
C ARG A 52 27.93 2.66 6.09
N ARG A 53 28.65 2.21 7.11
CA ARG A 53 28.16 2.22 8.49
C ARG A 53 26.77 1.57 8.64
N ASN A 54 26.58 0.41 8.03
CA ASN A 54 25.32 -0.36 8.00
C ASN A 54 24.12 0.38 7.38
N LYS A 55 24.37 1.33 6.47
CA LYS A 55 23.35 2.09 5.77
C LYS A 55 23.59 2.02 4.27
N TYR A 56 22.49 2.00 3.49
CA TYR A 56 22.55 2.03 2.05
C TYR A 56 22.64 3.46 1.54
N PHE A 57 23.56 3.70 0.62
CA PHE A 57 23.70 4.97 -0.10
C PHE A 57 23.57 4.71 -1.58
N ILE A 58 22.66 5.44 -2.23
CA ILE A 58 22.42 5.35 -3.67
C ILE A 58 22.83 6.68 -4.30
N THR A 59 23.52 6.61 -5.43
CA THR A 59 23.92 7.76 -6.24
C THR A 59 23.45 7.53 -7.67
N ASP A 60 22.52 8.33 -8.15
CA ASP A 60 22.12 8.34 -9.56
C ASP A 60 23.29 8.83 -10.42
N LEU A 61 23.59 8.12 -11.49
CA LEU A 61 24.71 8.40 -12.41
C LEU A 61 24.28 9.24 -13.62
N ASN A 62 23.42 10.22 -13.38
CA ASN A 62 22.82 11.06 -14.42
C ASN A 62 22.00 10.23 -15.43
N SER A 63 21.17 9.36 -14.87
CA SER A 63 20.33 8.48 -15.67
C SER A 63 19.26 9.25 -16.43
N LYS A 64 18.83 8.71 -17.60
CA LYS A 64 17.85 9.38 -18.47
C LYS A 64 16.50 9.59 -17.79
N ASN A 65 16.00 8.58 -17.08
CA ASN A 65 14.66 8.56 -16.47
C ASN A 65 14.69 8.80 -14.96
N GLY A 66 15.88 9.07 -14.39
CA GLY A 66 16.07 9.29 -12.95
C GLY A 66 15.93 8.02 -12.12
N THR A 67 16.40 8.09 -10.88
CA THR A 67 16.25 7.06 -9.86
C THR A 67 15.31 7.57 -8.78
N PHE A 68 14.20 6.86 -8.55
CA PHE A 68 13.32 7.14 -7.42
C PHE A 68 13.65 6.17 -6.27
N ALA A 69 13.92 6.69 -5.09
CA ALA A 69 14.20 5.87 -3.90
C ALA A 69 13.87 6.62 -2.61
N GLY A 70 13.43 5.90 -1.58
CA GLY A 70 13.10 6.50 -0.29
C GLY A 70 11.98 7.55 -0.36
N GLY A 71 11.01 7.36 -1.27
CA GLY A 71 9.85 8.24 -1.43
C GLY A 71 10.11 9.53 -2.21
N LYS A 72 11.24 9.66 -2.93
CA LYS A 72 11.58 10.85 -3.74
C LYS A 72 12.48 10.53 -4.91
N ASP A 73 12.47 11.39 -5.92
CA ASP A 73 13.49 11.35 -6.98
C ASP A 73 14.86 11.78 -6.42
N LEU A 74 15.89 11.02 -6.73
CA LEU A 74 17.26 11.32 -6.31
C LEU A 74 17.87 12.38 -7.19
N ARG A 75 18.66 13.28 -6.60
CA ARG A 75 19.46 14.24 -7.37
C ARG A 75 20.67 13.53 -7.96
N PRO A 76 20.91 13.64 -9.29
CA PRO A 76 22.06 13.04 -9.92
C PRO A 76 23.38 13.43 -9.25
N GLY A 77 24.29 12.48 -9.13
CA GLY A 77 25.62 12.67 -8.54
C GLY A 77 25.66 12.81 -7.02
N ILE A 78 24.54 12.87 -6.32
CA ILE A 78 24.50 13.04 -4.87
C ILE A 78 24.20 11.68 -4.20
N ALA A 79 25.13 11.23 -3.35
CA ALA A 79 24.93 10.04 -2.52
C ALA A 79 23.82 10.27 -1.49
N THR A 80 22.71 9.57 -1.64
CA THR A 80 21.53 9.70 -0.77
C THR A 80 21.36 8.45 0.08
N GLU A 81 21.21 8.64 1.39
CA GLU A 81 20.88 7.54 2.32
C GLU A 81 19.46 7.02 2.03
N VAL A 82 19.34 5.72 1.81
CA VAL A 82 18.07 5.03 1.59
C VAL A 82 17.92 3.94 2.64
N LYS A 83 16.76 3.89 3.28
CA LYS A 83 16.50 2.90 4.34
C LYS A 83 16.26 1.53 3.74
N GLU A 84 16.64 0.51 4.49
CA GLU A 84 16.21 -0.86 4.21
C GLU A 84 14.69 -0.94 4.10
N GLY A 85 14.19 -1.81 3.23
CA GLY A 85 12.75 -1.89 2.92
C GLY A 85 12.24 -0.81 1.96
N SER A 86 13.07 0.16 1.56
CA SER A 86 12.65 1.18 0.59
C SER A 86 12.65 0.63 -0.84
N PRO A 87 11.58 0.86 -1.62
CA PRO A 87 11.57 0.55 -3.03
C PRO A 87 12.48 1.52 -3.80
N ILE A 88 13.14 0.99 -4.82
CA ILE A 88 13.89 1.77 -5.81
C ILE A 88 13.24 1.56 -7.16
N VAL A 89 12.86 2.64 -7.84
CA VAL A 89 12.27 2.58 -9.19
C VAL A 89 13.25 3.14 -10.20
N ILE A 90 13.53 2.35 -11.22
CA ILE A 90 14.36 2.71 -12.38
C ILE A 90 13.69 2.16 -13.64
N GLY A 91 13.33 3.04 -14.59
CA GLY A 91 12.55 2.62 -15.75
C GLY A 91 11.26 1.91 -15.32
N MET A 92 11.03 0.71 -15.87
CA MET A 92 9.90 -0.17 -15.52
C MET A 92 10.24 -1.21 -14.43
N THR A 93 11.43 -1.13 -13.86
CA THR A 93 11.94 -2.08 -12.87
C THR A 93 11.83 -1.50 -11.47
N ILE A 94 11.31 -2.31 -10.54
CA ILE A 94 11.27 -1.99 -9.12
C ILE A 94 12.21 -2.94 -8.39
N LEU A 95 13.11 -2.35 -7.64
CA LEU A 95 14.09 -3.04 -6.82
C LEU A 95 13.78 -2.84 -5.34
N GLY A 96 14.19 -3.78 -4.51
CA GLY A 96 14.07 -3.72 -3.06
C GLY A 96 15.40 -3.85 -2.36
N LEU A 97 15.54 -3.22 -1.19
CA LEU A 97 16.71 -3.29 -0.33
C LEU A 97 16.46 -4.16 0.89
N GLY A 98 17.33 -5.14 1.13
CA GLY A 98 17.29 -6.02 2.30
C GLY A 98 16.18 -7.08 2.23
N GLU A 99 16.03 -7.86 3.30
CA GLU A 99 15.03 -8.94 3.37
C GLU A 99 13.60 -8.43 3.57
N ILE A 100 13.45 -7.32 4.29
CA ILE A 100 12.14 -6.73 4.62
C ILE A 100 11.36 -6.37 3.35
N CYS A 101 12.05 -5.93 2.31
CA CYS A 101 11.41 -5.52 1.07
C CYS A 101 10.76 -6.68 0.30
N GLU A 102 11.35 -7.85 0.34
CA GLU A 102 10.81 -9.04 -0.35
C GLU A 102 9.51 -9.52 0.30
N SER A 103 9.44 -9.55 1.62
CA SER A 103 8.26 -10.00 2.36
C SER A 103 7.13 -8.94 2.43
N CYS A 104 7.48 -7.66 2.59
CA CYS A 104 6.52 -6.59 2.82
C CYS A 104 5.98 -5.95 1.54
N LEU A 105 6.80 -5.75 0.51
CA LEU A 105 6.39 -5.06 -0.72
C LEU A 105 5.89 -5.99 -1.83
N LYS A 106 6.33 -7.24 -1.87
CA LYS A 106 5.94 -8.20 -2.90
C LYS A 106 4.42 -8.43 -3.00
N PRO A 107 3.67 -8.61 -1.89
CA PRO A 107 2.21 -8.71 -1.93
C PRO A 107 1.56 -7.45 -2.50
N PHE A 108 2.08 -6.27 -2.17
CA PHE A 108 1.57 -4.97 -2.65
C PHE A 108 1.75 -4.78 -4.14
N LEU A 109 2.92 -5.14 -4.64
CA LEU A 109 3.24 -5.01 -6.06
C LEU A 109 2.37 -5.93 -6.92
N VAL A 110 2.06 -7.11 -6.42
CA VAL A 110 1.16 -8.06 -7.09
C VAL A 110 -0.29 -7.56 -7.09
N SER A 111 -0.78 -7.03 -5.96
CA SER A 111 -2.16 -6.55 -5.85
C SER A 111 -2.37 -5.19 -6.52
N ALA A 112 -1.34 -4.38 -6.66
CA ALA A 112 -1.37 -3.13 -7.45
C ALA A 112 -1.36 -3.38 -8.97
N GLY A 113 -1.52 -4.64 -9.41
CA GLY A 113 -1.58 -5.00 -10.84
C GLY A 113 -0.21 -5.10 -11.51
N PHE A 114 0.88 -5.11 -10.75
CA PHE A 114 2.23 -5.37 -11.25
C PHE A 114 2.47 -6.86 -11.50
N ASN A 115 1.56 -7.52 -12.21
CA ASN A 115 1.82 -8.84 -12.72
C ASN A 115 2.88 -8.78 -13.84
N SER A 116 3.70 -9.80 -13.89
CA SER A 116 4.91 -9.92 -14.71
C SER A 116 4.72 -9.92 -16.24
N GLU A 117 3.54 -9.64 -16.73
CA GLU A 117 3.20 -9.56 -18.15
C GLU A 117 2.79 -8.14 -18.54
N LEU A 118 3.76 -7.23 -18.50
CA LEU A 118 3.59 -5.91 -19.09
C LEU A 118 3.79 -6.05 -20.60
N SER A 119 2.70 -5.98 -21.36
CA SER A 119 2.75 -5.85 -22.83
C SER A 119 3.53 -4.58 -23.21
N GLU A 120 4.51 -4.75 -24.09
CA GLU A 120 5.40 -3.70 -24.60
C GLU A 120 4.67 -2.79 -25.63
N GLU A 121 3.59 -2.11 -25.27
CA GLU A 121 3.03 -1.05 -26.11
C GLU A 121 3.63 0.30 -25.70
N GLU A 122 4.42 0.90 -26.57
CA GLU A 122 5.35 2.02 -26.29
C GLU A 122 4.70 3.35 -25.90
N GLU A 123 3.43 3.59 -26.22
CA GLU A 123 2.83 4.94 -26.09
C GLU A 123 2.36 5.33 -24.67
N ASP A 124 2.40 4.41 -23.68
CA ASP A 124 1.85 4.64 -22.34
C ASP A 124 2.88 4.47 -21.20
N ILE A 125 4.16 4.32 -21.55
CA ILE A 125 5.23 3.96 -20.59
C ILE A 125 5.47 5.07 -19.56
N ASP A 126 5.56 6.33 -20.00
CA ASP A 126 5.83 7.45 -19.10
C ASP A 126 4.68 7.69 -18.11
N PHE A 127 3.45 7.54 -18.57
CA PHE A 127 2.27 7.64 -17.70
C PHE A 127 2.20 6.50 -16.68
N ARG A 128 2.53 5.28 -17.09
CA ARG A 128 2.60 4.10 -16.19
C ARG A 128 3.69 4.24 -15.15
N VAL A 129 4.91 4.64 -15.56
CA VAL A 129 6.04 4.88 -14.63
C VAL A 129 5.68 5.98 -13.61
N MET A 130 5.03 7.06 -14.07
CA MET A 130 4.61 8.15 -13.18
C MET A 130 3.52 7.71 -12.20
N SER A 131 2.59 6.87 -12.65
CA SER A 131 1.56 6.26 -11.79
C SER A 131 2.19 5.31 -10.75
N ILE A 132 3.14 4.49 -11.16
CA ILE A 132 3.91 3.59 -10.31
C ILE A 132 4.64 4.37 -9.22
N LYS A 133 5.39 5.39 -9.59
CA LYS A 133 6.14 6.24 -8.64
C LYS A 133 5.19 6.85 -7.60
N LYS A 134 4.07 7.43 -8.03
CA LYS A 134 3.07 8.02 -7.12
C LYS A 134 2.47 7.01 -6.15
N ASN A 135 2.13 5.83 -6.64
CA ASN A 135 1.56 4.77 -5.79
C ASN A 135 2.60 4.26 -4.78
N LEU A 136 3.85 4.08 -5.20
CA LEU A 136 4.92 3.67 -4.30
C LEU A 136 5.30 4.74 -3.28
N GLU A 137 5.35 6.01 -3.69
CA GLU A 137 5.54 7.14 -2.78
C GLU A 137 4.44 7.16 -1.71
N PHE A 138 3.21 6.98 -2.14
CA PHE A 138 2.05 6.93 -1.26
C PHE A 138 2.13 5.76 -0.27
N ILE A 139 2.37 4.52 -0.76
CA ILE A 139 2.51 3.33 0.08
C ILE A 139 3.68 3.50 1.07
N TYR A 140 4.82 4.00 0.60
CA TYR A 140 5.99 4.25 1.44
C TYR A 140 5.70 5.26 2.56
N ASN A 141 5.03 6.37 2.22
CA ASN A 141 4.67 7.41 3.18
C ASN A 141 3.67 6.92 4.21
N ILE A 142 2.64 6.17 3.79
CA ILE A 142 1.69 5.54 4.71
C ILE A 142 2.42 4.55 5.63
N THR A 143 3.20 3.63 5.09
CA THR A 143 3.90 2.62 5.88
C THR A 143 4.77 3.27 6.95
N ASN A 144 5.61 4.24 6.57
CA ASN A 144 6.45 4.96 7.52
C ASN A 144 5.65 5.75 8.56
N SER A 145 4.50 6.27 8.19
CA SER A 145 3.62 7.00 9.10
C SER A 145 2.95 6.06 10.10
N LEU A 146 2.42 4.92 9.62
CA LEU A 146 1.71 3.94 10.46
C LEU A 146 2.67 3.24 11.44
N MET A 147 3.86 2.83 10.95
CA MET A 147 4.85 2.14 11.79
C MET A 147 5.41 2.98 12.95
N LYS A 148 5.26 4.32 12.88
CA LYS A 148 5.65 5.23 13.96
C LYS A 148 4.51 5.58 14.92
N SER A 149 3.33 5.06 14.70
CA SER A 149 2.17 5.34 15.53
C SER A 149 2.29 4.65 16.89
N LYS A 150 1.82 5.32 17.93
CA LYS A 150 1.96 4.88 19.32
C LYS A 150 0.75 4.10 19.82
N ASP A 151 -0.40 4.27 19.15
CA ASP A 151 -1.66 3.64 19.53
C ASP A 151 -2.57 3.43 18.31
N LEU A 152 -3.66 2.69 18.52
CA LEU A 152 -4.65 2.37 17.49
C LEU A 152 -5.41 3.60 16.98
N GLU A 153 -5.60 4.60 17.81
CA GLU A 153 -6.29 5.84 17.45
C GLU A 153 -5.44 6.64 16.46
N GLU A 154 -4.14 6.76 16.72
CA GLU A 154 -3.20 7.43 15.80
C GLU A 154 -3.12 6.71 14.45
N ILE A 155 -3.04 5.36 14.44
CA ILE A 155 -3.09 4.55 13.20
C ILE A 155 -4.37 4.87 12.44
N SER A 156 -5.51 4.81 13.11
CA SER A 156 -6.83 5.00 12.50
C SER A 156 -6.98 6.40 11.92
N ASN A 157 -6.59 7.43 12.64
CA ASN A 157 -6.66 8.82 12.17
C ASN A 157 -5.78 9.04 10.94
N LYS A 158 -4.57 8.46 10.91
CA LYS A 158 -3.69 8.51 9.74
C LYS A 158 -4.29 7.79 8.54
N LEU A 159 -4.87 6.61 8.75
CA LEU A 159 -5.56 5.85 7.69
C LEU A 159 -6.74 6.64 7.12
N LEU A 160 -7.61 7.16 7.98
CA LEU A 160 -8.76 7.95 7.57
C LEU A 160 -8.33 9.17 6.73
N ASN A 161 -7.32 9.91 7.18
CA ASN A 161 -6.81 11.06 6.45
C ASN A 161 -6.29 10.67 5.05
N ASN A 162 -5.46 9.64 4.98
CA ASN A 162 -4.89 9.16 3.72
C ASN A 162 -5.98 8.67 2.75
N ILE A 163 -6.97 7.90 3.24
CA ILE A 163 -8.07 7.40 2.41
C ILE A 163 -8.94 8.57 1.88
N PHE A 164 -9.22 9.58 2.72
CA PHE A 164 -9.94 10.78 2.29
C PHE A 164 -9.20 11.59 1.25
N ASP A 165 -7.88 11.65 1.32
CA ASP A 165 -7.04 12.35 0.36
C ASP A 165 -6.98 11.63 -0.98
N LEU A 166 -6.98 10.30 -0.97
CA LEU A 166 -6.99 9.46 -2.17
C LEU A 166 -8.36 9.43 -2.84
N LEU A 167 -9.39 9.13 -2.07
CA LEU A 167 -10.75 8.91 -2.58
C LEU A 167 -11.59 10.17 -2.39
N LYS A 168 -11.34 11.21 -3.21
CA LYS A 168 -12.07 12.51 -3.11
C LYS A 168 -13.59 12.40 -3.27
N ARG A 169 -14.09 11.25 -3.75
CA ARG A 169 -15.51 11.00 -4.04
C ARG A 169 -16.28 10.34 -2.90
N ILE A 170 -15.61 9.93 -1.82
CA ILE A 170 -16.28 9.37 -0.64
C ILE A 170 -16.86 10.47 0.24
N ASP A 171 -17.99 10.18 0.88
CA ASP A 171 -18.62 11.06 1.86
C ASP A 171 -18.24 10.64 3.28
N ARG A 172 -18.10 9.33 3.55
CA ARG A 172 -17.71 8.81 4.86
C ARG A 172 -16.63 7.73 4.73
N CYS A 173 -15.75 7.68 5.73
CA CYS A 173 -14.79 6.60 5.94
C CYS A 173 -14.80 6.22 7.42
N VAL A 174 -14.90 4.94 7.69
CA VAL A 174 -15.02 4.40 9.05
C VAL A 174 -14.05 3.25 9.24
N ILE A 175 -13.36 3.22 10.36
CA ILE A 175 -12.64 2.04 10.84
C ILE A 175 -13.46 1.45 11.95
N VAL A 176 -13.92 0.21 11.75
CA VAL A 176 -14.74 -0.54 12.68
C VAL A 176 -13.85 -1.60 13.32
N PHE A 177 -13.66 -1.51 14.63
CA PHE A 177 -12.93 -2.51 15.42
C PHE A 177 -13.88 -3.59 15.90
N ILE A 178 -13.49 -4.84 15.76
CA ILE A 178 -14.30 -6.00 16.06
C ILE A 178 -13.60 -6.85 17.10
N ASN A 179 -14.30 -7.15 18.18
CA ASN A 179 -13.83 -8.02 19.23
C ASN A 179 -13.58 -9.43 18.69
N HIS A 180 -12.39 -9.93 18.89
CA HIS A 180 -11.98 -11.23 18.38
C HIS A 180 -12.77 -12.39 19.00
N GLN A 181 -13.21 -12.26 20.25
CA GLN A 181 -13.86 -13.34 21.00
C GLN A 181 -15.38 -13.34 20.77
N THR A 182 -16.00 -12.15 20.79
CA THR A 182 -17.47 -12.02 20.70
C THR A 182 -17.96 -11.79 19.29
N GLY A 183 -17.09 -11.28 18.39
CA GLY A 183 -17.49 -10.83 17.05
C GLY A 183 -18.26 -9.51 17.05
N GLU A 184 -18.42 -8.87 18.19
CA GLU A 184 -19.13 -7.61 18.33
C GLU A 184 -18.22 -6.42 18.01
N VAL A 185 -18.84 -5.28 17.70
CA VAL A 185 -18.12 -4.02 17.46
C VAL A 185 -17.65 -3.44 18.80
N ASP A 186 -16.34 -3.35 18.97
CA ASP A 186 -15.72 -2.77 20.17
C ASP A 186 -15.66 -1.24 20.09
N ASN A 187 -15.24 -0.72 18.94
CA ASN A 187 -15.02 0.71 18.74
C ASN A 187 -15.17 1.09 17.26
N ILE A 188 -15.47 2.36 17.00
CA ILE A 188 -15.52 2.95 15.67
C ILE A 188 -14.80 4.30 15.67
N ILE A 189 -13.94 4.50 14.69
CA ILE A 189 -13.28 5.78 14.43
C ILE A 189 -13.64 6.17 13.00
N TYR A 190 -14.17 7.37 12.81
CA TYR A 190 -14.69 7.76 11.51
C TYR A 190 -14.34 9.19 11.13
N ARG A 191 -14.44 9.46 9.84
CA ARG A 191 -14.38 10.78 9.24
C ARG A 191 -15.52 10.93 8.23
N SER A 192 -16.18 12.07 8.23
CA SER A 192 -17.29 12.38 7.32
C SER A 192 -17.15 13.79 6.75
N ARG A 193 -17.56 13.96 5.49
CA ARG A 193 -17.68 15.29 4.85
C ARG A 193 -18.97 16.01 5.22
N THR A 194 -19.94 15.26 5.73
CA THR A 194 -21.23 15.78 6.16
C THR A 194 -21.38 15.60 7.68
N PRO A 195 -22.14 16.47 8.36
CA PRO A 195 -22.48 16.24 9.76
C PRO A 195 -23.11 14.86 9.98
N VAL A 196 -22.80 14.24 11.10
CA VAL A 196 -23.29 12.93 11.48
C VAL A 196 -24.08 13.09 12.78
N ASP A 197 -25.38 12.80 12.73
CA ASP A 197 -26.27 12.94 13.88
C ASP A 197 -26.11 11.78 14.86
N ASP A 198 -25.87 10.56 14.36
CA ASP A 198 -25.69 9.35 15.16
C ASP A 198 -24.43 8.59 14.70
N PRO A 199 -23.38 8.53 15.54
CA PRO A 199 -22.17 7.80 15.22
C PRO A 199 -22.38 6.32 14.90
N LYS A 200 -23.42 5.69 15.46
CA LYS A 200 -23.75 4.28 15.21
C LYS A 200 -24.30 4.02 13.81
N LYS A 201 -24.72 5.08 13.11
CA LYS A 201 -25.28 5.03 11.75
C LYS A 201 -24.32 5.54 10.68
N VAL A 202 -23.02 5.60 10.97
CA VAL A 202 -22.02 6.09 10.01
C VAL A 202 -21.56 5.02 9.01
N TYR A 203 -21.92 3.76 9.22
CA TYR A 203 -21.55 2.64 8.36
C TYR A 203 -22.69 1.62 8.27
N ASN A 204 -22.69 0.82 7.21
CA ASN A 204 -23.61 -0.29 7.04
C ASN A 204 -23.06 -1.54 7.75
N ARG A 205 -23.78 -2.00 8.77
CA ARG A 205 -23.34 -3.11 9.63
C ARG A 205 -23.30 -4.44 8.87
N GLU A 206 -24.33 -4.71 8.09
CA GLU A 206 -24.46 -5.93 7.31
C GLU A 206 -23.34 -6.10 6.30
N LEU A 207 -22.92 -5.00 5.64
CA LEU A 207 -21.80 -4.98 4.71
C LEU A 207 -20.46 -5.27 5.41
N VAL A 208 -20.26 -4.72 6.60
CA VAL A 208 -19.07 -4.99 7.41
C VAL A 208 -19.04 -6.45 7.85
N GLU A 209 -20.15 -6.99 8.36
CA GLU A 209 -20.27 -8.40 8.77
C GLU A 209 -19.97 -9.33 7.58
N GLN A 210 -20.53 -9.06 6.41
CA GLN A 210 -20.28 -9.85 5.21
C GLN A 210 -18.79 -9.82 4.80
N ALA A 211 -18.17 -8.65 4.77
CA ALA A 211 -16.75 -8.51 4.42
C ALA A 211 -15.85 -9.27 5.40
N MET A 212 -16.17 -9.24 6.69
CA MET A 212 -15.42 -9.94 7.74
C MET A 212 -15.58 -11.46 7.65
N ILE A 213 -16.80 -11.96 7.40
CA ILE A 213 -17.07 -13.40 7.24
C ILE A 213 -16.36 -13.94 6.00
N MET A 214 -16.45 -13.21 4.87
CA MET A 214 -15.81 -13.62 3.62
C MET A 214 -14.30 -13.43 3.63
N ASN A 215 -13.76 -12.64 4.55
CA ASN A 215 -12.37 -12.17 4.58
C ASN A 215 -11.91 -11.61 3.23
N LYS A 216 -12.78 -10.84 2.57
CA LYS A 216 -12.57 -10.26 1.23
C LYS A 216 -13.22 -8.89 1.14
N PRO A 217 -12.71 -8.00 0.27
CA PRO A 217 -13.40 -6.77 -0.06
C PRO A 217 -14.81 -7.04 -0.61
N VAL A 218 -15.80 -6.32 -0.07
CA VAL A 218 -17.18 -6.31 -0.57
C VAL A 218 -17.48 -4.91 -1.07
N MET A 219 -18.03 -4.79 -2.29
CA MET A 219 -18.29 -3.51 -2.93
C MET A 219 -19.68 -3.48 -3.54
N VAL A 220 -20.44 -2.44 -3.19
CA VAL A 220 -21.73 -2.10 -3.77
C VAL A 220 -21.53 -0.88 -4.68
N LYS A 221 -21.64 -1.08 -5.99
CA LYS A 221 -21.43 -0.02 -6.98
C LYS A 221 -22.57 0.97 -7.04
N ASP A 222 -23.80 0.47 -7.03
CA ASP A 222 -25.01 1.27 -7.08
C ASP A 222 -26.10 0.61 -6.25
N SER A 223 -26.66 1.33 -5.28
CA SER A 223 -27.70 0.82 -4.41
C SER A 223 -29.07 0.64 -5.08
N ASP A 224 -29.28 1.15 -6.28
CA ASP A 224 -30.52 0.98 -7.03
C ASP A 224 -30.44 -0.14 -8.07
N ASN A 225 -29.26 -0.72 -8.30
CA ASN A 225 -29.03 -1.73 -9.34
C ASN A 225 -28.30 -2.93 -8.74
N PHE A 226 -29.07 -3.81 -8.11
CA PHE A 226 -28.56 -4.97 -7.38
C PHE A 226 -28.33 -6.17 -8.29
N GLY A 227 -27.06 -6.64 -8.30
CA GLY A 227 -26.73 -8.01 -8.63
C GLY A 227 -26.89 -8.90 -7.39
N ASP A 228 -26.20 -10.00 -7.29
CA ASP A 228 -26.26 -11.06 -6.28
C ASP A 228 -25.96 -10.64 -4.80
N LEU A 229 -26.41 -9.46 -4.34
CA LEU A 229 -26.26 -9.00 -2.96
C LEU A 229 -27.47 -9.44 -2.12
N ASP A 230 -27.18 -9.70 -0.84
CA ASP A 230 -28.23 -10.04 0.16
C ASP A 230 -29.25 -8.89 0.29
N ASP A 231 -30.52 -9.22 0.25
CA ASP A 231 -31.66 -8.28 0.36
C ASP A 231 -31.54 -7.38 1.60
N LYS A 232 -31.00 -7.90 2.70
CA LYS A 232 -30.80 -7.15 3.94
C LYS A 232 -29.79 -6.01 3.80
N ILE A 233 -28.69 -6.26 3.09
CA ILE A 233 -27.67 -5.21 2.84
C ILE A 233 -28.30 -4.11 2.00
N THR A 234 -29.02 -4.51 0.99
CA THR A 234 -29.74 -3.64 0.06
C THR A 234 -30.72 -2.72 0.78
N GLU A 235 -31.63 -3.30 1.56
CA GLU A 235 -32.62 -2.56 2.33
C GLU A 235 -31.97 -1.59 3.32
N SER A 236 -30.92 -2.04 4.01
CA SER A 236 -30.15 -1.22 4.96
C SER A 236 -29.46 -0.04 4.28
N LEU A 237 -28.85 -0.23 3.09
CA LEU A 237 -28.23 0.84 2.31
C LEU A 237 -29.26 1.90 1.87
N HIS A 238 -30.45 1.47 1.45
CA HIS A 238 -31.53 2.39 1.08
C HIS A 238 -32.01 3.23 2.28
N LEU A 239 -32.24 2.57 3.42
CA LEU A 239 -32.64 3.27 4.66
C LEU A 239 -31.61 4.32 5.06
N MET A 240 -30.33 4.05 4.86
CA MET A 240 -29.21 4.96 5.14
C MET A 240 -28.96 5.97 4.02
N LYS A 241 -29.69 5.91 2.90
CA LYS A 241 -29.51 6.74 1.68
C LYS A 241 -28.09 6.67 1.11
N ILE A 242 -27.48 5.49 1.14
CA ILE A 242 -26.14 5.24 0.62
C ILE A 242 -26.27 4.81 -0.84
N ARG A 243 -25.59 5.49 -1.74
CA ARG A 243 -25.62 5.19 -3.19
C ARG A 243 -24.59 4.15 -3.61
N SER A 244 -23.44 4.18 -2.99
CA SER A 244 -22.39 3.17 -3.20
C SER A 244 -21.58 3.01 -1.92
N ALA A 245 -21.10 1.78 -1.65
CA ALA A 245 -20.31 1.48 -0.47
C ALA A 245 -19.25 0.42 -0.77
N MET A 246 -18.21 0.41 0.03
CA MET A 246 -17.19 -0.63 -0.01
C MET A 246 -16.67 -0.89 1.41
N CYS A 247 -16.47 -2.17 1.72
CA CYS A 247 -15.86 -2.60 2.96
C CYS A 247 -14.68 -3.53 2.69
N VAL A 248 -13.57 -3.30 3.38
CA VAL A 248 -12.34 -4.10 3.27
C VAL A 248 -11.91 -4.54 4.66
N PRO A 249 -11.77 -5.85 4.93
CA PRO A 249 -11.34 -6.33 6.24
C PRO A 249 -9.87 -6.01 6.50
N ILE A 250 -9.55 -5.72 7.77
CA ILE A 250 -8.20 -5.65 8.32
C ILE A 250 -8.04 -6.86 9.23
N VAL A 251 -7.22 -7.82 8.82
CA VAL A 251 -6.99 -9.06 9.58
C VAL A 251 -5.50 -9.24 9.80
N GLY A 252 -5.08 -9.06 11.04
CA GLY A 252 -3.70 -9.25 11.48
C GLY A 252 -3.41 -10.69 11.91
N CYS A 253 -2.11 -11.02 11.99
CA CYS A 253 -1.64 -12.34 12.42
C CYS A 253 -1.82 -12.58 13.92
N TYR A 254 -1.83 -11.51 14.71
CA TYR A 254 -1.92 -11.53 16.18
C TYR A 254 -3.28 -11.12 16.73
N GLY A 255 -4.31 -11.29 15.91
CA GLY A 255 -5.71 -11.13 16.37
C GLY A 255 -6.31 -9.75 16.16
N ALA A 256 -5.57 -8.76 15.62
CA ALA A 256 -6.17 -7.49 15.26
C ALA A 256 -7.25 -7.70 14.20
N ARG A 257 -8.50 -7.36 14.52
CA ARG A 257 -9.63 -7.42 13.59
C ARG A 257 -10.31 -6.07 13.51
N ALA A 258 -10.36 -5.54 12.31
CA ALA A 258 -11.07 -4.32 12.01
C ALA A 258 -11.55 -4.35 10.56
N ALA A 259 -12.35 -3.37 10.16
CA ALA A 259 -12.75 -3.18 8.77
C ALA A 259 -12.63 -1.71 8.39
N ILE A 260 -12.17 -1.44 7.17
CA ILE A 260 -12.25 -0.13 6.54
C ILE A 260 -13.54 -0.10 5.74
N TYR A 261 -14.45 0.75 6.14
CA TYR A 261 -15.71 1.01 5.45
C TYR A 261 -15.67 2.40 4.81
N VAL A 262 -16.08 2.51 3.55
CA VAL A 262 -16.22 3.77 2.83
C VAL A 262 -17.53 3.81 2.07
N ASP A 263 -18.15 4.98 2.01
CA ASP A 263 -19.36 5.15 1.20
C ASP A 263 -19.45 6.52 0.50
N SER A 264 -20.40 6.57 -0.44
CA SER A 264 -20.86 7.80 -1.06
C SER A 264 -22.39 7.86 -1.00
N LEU A 265 -22.88 8.98 -0.50
CA LEU A 265 -24.32 9.25 -0.33
C LEU A 265 -24.96 9.76 -1.63
N LYS A 266 -24.16 10.32 -2.53
CA LYS A 266 -24.66 11.04 -3.71
C LYS A 266 -24.30 10.39 -5.05
N ARG A 267 -23.27 9.55 -5.09
CA ARG A 267 -22.71 9.04 -6.35
C ARG A 267 -22.93 7.55 -6.50
N PRO A 268 -23.77 7.10 -7.44
CA PRO A 268 -23.77 5.72 -7.89
C PRO A 268 -22.44 5.45 -8.62
N ASN A 269 -22.01 4.20 -8.65
CA ASN A 269 -20.72 3.79 -9.23
C ASN A 269 -19.51 4.59 -8.66
N GLY A 270 -19.58 4.98 -7.38
CA GLY A 270 -18.57 5.78 -6.69
C GLY A 270 -17.22 5.07 -6.56
N PHE A 271 -17.19 3.73 -6.72
CA PHE A 271 -15.99 2.91 -6.54
C PHE A 271 -15.66 2.09 -7.79
N ARG A 272 -14.34 1.96 -8.05
CA ARG A 272 -13.77 1.14 -9.11
C ARG A 272 -13.11 -0.09 -8.49
N THR A 273 -12.88 -1.12 -9.29
CA THR A 273 -12.14 -2.31 -8.85
C THR A 273 -10.73 -1.97 -8.38
N SER A 274 -10.09 -0.95 -9.00
CA SER A 274 -8.79 -0.42 -8.56
C SER A 274 -8.83 0.19 -7.15
N ASP A 275 -9.96 0.77 -6.73
CA ASP A 275 -10.09 1.33 -5.39
C ASP A 275 -10.18 0.21 -4.34
N ALA A 276 -10.84 -0.90 -4.67
CA ALA A 276 -10.91 -2.07 -3.80
C ALA A 276 -9.51 -2.71 -3.62
N ALA A 277 -8.74 -2.82 -4.71
CA ALA A 277 -7.36 -3.29 -4.65
C ALA A 277 -6.50 -2.37 -3.76
N LEU A 278 -6.56 -1.06 -3.98
CA LEU A 278 -5.84 -0.07 -3.19
C LEU A 278 -6.19 -0.12 -1.70
N LEU A 279 -7.48 -0.16 -1.35
CA LEU A 279 -7.91 -0.27 0.05
C LEU A 279 -7.52 -1.61 0.68
N LYS A 280 -7.49 -2.69 -0.08
CA LYS A 280 -6.99 -3.98 0.37
C LYS A 280 -5.50 -3.90 0.73
N ASP A 281 -4.69 -3.20 -0.08
CA ASP A 281 -3.27 -3.00 0.20
C ASP A 281 -3.07 -2.16 1.47
N ILE A 282 -3.82 -1.07 1.58
CA ILE A 282 -3.83 -0.22 2.78
C ILE A 282 -4.25 -1.04 4.02
N SER A 283 -5.24 -1.92 3.89
CA SER A 283 -5.70 -2.77 5.01
C SER A 283 -4.60 -3.74 5.49
N GLY A 284 -3.80 -4.28 4.57
CA GLY A 284 -2.64 -5.10 4.93
C GLY A 284 -1.57 -4.35 5.71
N LEU A 285 -1.28 -3.09 5.31
CA LEU A 285 -0.36 -2.21 6.07
C LEU A 285 -0.91 -1.85 7.45
N ALA A 286 -2.20 -1.59 7.52
CA ALA A 286 -2.87 -1.31 8.78
C ALA A 286 -2.80 -2.51 9.73
N ALA A 287 -3.06 -3.72 9.21
CA ALA A 287 -2.95 -4.96 9.97
C ALA A 287 -1.56 -5.14 10.56
N LEU A 288 -0.51 -4.97 9.74
CA LEU A 288 0.88 -5.07 10.18
C LEU A 288 1.22 -4.03 11.27
N ALA A 289 0.76 -2.78 11.12
CA ALA A 289 0.99 -1.74 12.12
C ALA A 289 0.26 -2.02 13.44
N MET A 290 -0.98 -2.54 13.38
CA MET A 290 -1.76 -2.94 14.55
C MET A 290 -1.14 -4.14 15.25
N ASP A 291 -0.67 -5.14 14.51
CA ASP A 291 0.03 -6.31 15.05
C ASP A 291 1.31 -5.91 15.78
N ASN A 292 2.10 -4.99 15.21
CA ASN A 292 3.31 -4.47 15.85
C ASN A 292 3.02 -3.76 17.18
N LEU A 293 1.94 -2.99 17.27
CA LEU A 293 1.51 -2.38 18.54
C LEU A 293 1.13 -3.45 19.57
N SER A 294 0.42 -4.49 19.15
CA SER A 294 0.05 -5.58 20.04
C SER A 294 1.26 -6.30 20.62
N LEU A 295 2.29 -6.54 19.79
CA LEU A 295 3.55 -7.14 20.21
C LEU A 295 4.34 -6.25 21.18
N GLN A 296 4.42 -4.95 20.91
CA GLN A 296 5.09 -3.98 21.79
C GLN A 296 4.42 -3.91 23.17
N ASN A 297 3.08 -3.95 23.21
CA ASN A 297 2.34 -3.92 24.46
C ASN A 297 2.42 -5.25 25.23
N SER A 298 2.66 -6.38 24.53
CA SER A 298 2.83 -7.71 25.14
C SER A 298 4.24 -7.92 25.71
N CYS A 299 5.23 -7.18 25.22
CA CYS A 299 6.63 -7.18 25.67
C CYS A 299 6.93 -5.98 26.58
N GLY A 300 5.98 -5.54 27.41
CA GLY A 300 6.15 -4.46 28.38
C GLY A 300 7.35 -4.69 29.32
N PRO A 301 7.94 -3.64 29.90
CA PRO A 301 9.20 -3.75 30.65
C PRO A 301 9.03 -4.68 31.83
N GLY A 302 9.82 -5.79 31.82
CA GLY A 302 10.03 -6.64 32.97
C GLY A 302 10.87 -5.93 34.03
#